data_48fbe8e317ed09ba60b22e451cec78b2
#
_entry.id   48fbe8e317ed09ba60b22e451cec78b2
#
_cell.length_a   1.000
_cell.length_b   1.000
_cell.length_c   1.000
_cell.angle_alpha   90.00
_cell.angle_beta   90.00
_cell.angle_gamma   90.00
#
_symmetry.space_group_name_H-M   'P 1'
#
loop_
_entity.id
_entity.type
_entity.pdbx_description
1 polymer ?
#
loop_
_entity_poly.entity_id
_entity_poly.type
_entity_poly.pdbx_seq_one_letter_code
_entity_poly.pdbx_strand_id
1 'polypeptide(L)'
;MTRGFRTRLARLILGAIAVSASGGALTACAASAGDLAQASCKHVHASLALLAQADHATDPTEAAKLRDRAYLALLPAIPIAAQAAYHDIQWEALSTTLSEASRVPEPVLVPALQTECQSADNSVFNQAPPPSSATGT
;
A
#
# COMPACT_ATOMS: atom_id res chain seq x y z
N MET A 1 -28.67 50.18 28.55
CA MET A 1 -30.10 49.77 28.68
C MET A 1 -30.18 48.31 28.29
N THR A 2 -30.13 47.46 29.27
CA THR A 2 -31.16 46.58 29.84
C THR A 2 -31.54 45.41 28.94
N ARG A 3 -31.06 44.25 29.39
CA ARG A 3 -31.83 43.09 29.88
C ARG A 3 -32.31 42.09 28.83
N GLY A 4 -31.89 40.85 29.07
CA GLY A 4 -32.57 39.69 28.56
C GLY A 4 -31.88 38.35 28.89
N PHE A 5 -31.57 38.12 30.15
CA PHE A 5 -31.27 36.81 30.73
C PHE A 5 -32.51 35.93 30.62
N ARG A 6 -32.46 34.82 29.92
CA ARG A 6 -33.37 33.68 30.13
C ARG A 6 -32.66 32.36 30.02
N THR A 7 -32.18 31.94 31.16
CA THR A 7 -32.08 30.55 31.64
C THR A 7 -33.22 29.65 31.16
N ARG A 8 -32.89 28.55 30.51
CA ARG A 8 -33.70 27.32 30.55
C ARG A 8 -32.81 26.13 30.79
N LEU A 9 -32.76 25.77 32.02
CA LEU A 9 -32.76 24.49 32.70
C LEU A 9 -32.92 23.24 31.82
N ALA A 10 -31.94 22.39 32.01
CA ALA A 10 -31.99 20.97 32.39
C ALA A 10 -32.95 20.05 31.61
N ARG A 11 -32.40 19.11 30.93
CA ARG A 11 -32.86 17.71 31.01
C ARG A 11 -31.65 16.79 30.87
N LEU A 12 -31.20 16.31 32.02
CA LEU A 12 -30.38 15.11 32.20
C LEU A 12 -31.20 13.93 31.67
N ILE A 13 -30.78 13.35 30.57
CA ILE A 13 -31.16 11.99 30.16
C ILE A 13 -29.96 11.13 30.43
N LEU A 14 -29.96 10.44 31.56
CA LEU A 14 -29.12 9.27 31.83
C LEU A 14 -29.58 8.17 30.88
N GLY A 15 -28.88 8.05 29.72
CA GLY A 15 -28.93 6.88 28.88
C GLY A 15 -27.86 5.91 29.31
N ALA A 16 -28.26 4.88 30.02
CA ALA A 16 -27.36 3.75 30.32
C ALA A 16 -26.93 3.08 29.00
N ILE A 17 -25.71 3.34 28.54
CA ILE A 17 -25.12 2.63 27.42
C ILE A 17 -24.62 1.30 27.98
N ALA A 18 -25.39 0.25 27.76
CA ALA A 18 -24.95 -1.12 27.96
C ALA A 18 -23.86 -1.39 26.92
N VAL A 19 -22.61 -1.30 27.34
CA VAL A 19 -21.45 -1.74 26.55
C VAL A 19 -21.47 -3.27 26.54
N SER A 20 -22.10 -3.85 25.53
CA SER A 20 -21.96 -5.25 25.21
C SER A 20 -20.54 -5.46 24.72
N ALA A 21 -19.68 -5.94 25.61
CA ALA A 21 -18.33 -6.42 25.26
C ALA A 21 -18.47 -7.72 24.47
N SER A 22 -18.85 -7.62 23.19
CA SER A 22 -18.68 -8.68 22.21
C SER A 22 -17.18 -8.79 21.96
N GLY A 23 -16.52 -9.66 22.69
CA GLY A 23 -15.13 -10.06 22.45
C GLY A 23 -15.00 -10.74 21.08
N GLY A 24 -15.14 -9.99 20.00
CA GLY A 24 -14.68 -10.40 18.69
C GLY A 24 -13.16 -10.40 18.75
N ALA A 25 -12.56 -11.59 18.76
CA ALA A 25 -11.15 -11.74 18.45
C ALA A 25 -10.92 -11.15 17.07
N LEU A 26 -10.49 -9.90 17.03
CA LEU A 26 -9.88 -9.31 15.84
C LEU A 26 -8.56 -10.06 15.65
N THR A 27 -8.62 -11.21 14.97
CA THR A 27 -7.46 -11.74 14.28
C THR A 27 -7.16 -10.71 13.20
N ALA A 28 -6.42 -9.67 13.56
CA ALA A 28 -5.76 -8.83 12.60
C ALA A 28 -4.84 -9.78 11.82
N CYS A 29 -5.28 -10.20 10.62
CA CYS A 29 -4.41 -10.85 9.67
C CYS A 29 -3.31 -9.82 9.39
N ALA A 30 -2.18 -9.92 10.08
CA ALA A 30 -1.00 -9.16 9.73
C ALA A 30 -0.67 -9.52 8.28
N ALA A 31 -0.59 -8.51 7.42
CA ALA A 31 -0.22 -8.72 6.04
C ALA A 31 1.12 -9.46 5.99
N SER A 32 1.20 -10.51 5.20
CA SER A 32 2.47 -11.23 5.00
C SER A 32 3.47 -10.35 4.26
N ALA A 33 4.75 -10.68 4.34
CA ALA A 33 5.79 -9.99 3.57
C ALA A 33 5.48 -10.00 2.07
N GLY A 34 4.94 -11.11 1.55
CA GLY A 34 4.49 -11.24 0.17
C GLY A 34 3.32 -10.31 -0.16
N ASP A 35 2.32 -10.19 0.72
CA ASP A 35 1.19 -9.26 0.52
C ASP A 35 1.67 -7.81 0.47
N LEU A 36 2.64 -7.46 1.32
CA LEU A 36 3.26 -6.13 1.32
C LEU A 36 4.05 -5.88 0.03
N ALA A 37 4.85 -6.86 -0.42
CA ALA A 37 5.57 -6.76 -1.69
C ALA A 37 4.61 -6.53 -2.87
N GLN A 38 3.52 -7.28 -2.94
CA GLN A 38 2.49 -7.08 -3.95
C GLN A 38 1.80 -5.72 -3.85
N ALA A 39 1.47 -5.27 -2.62
CA ALA A 39 0.89 -3.95 -2.43
C ALA A 39 1.84 -2.85 -2.91
N SER A 40 3.15 -3.00 -2.69
CA SER A 40 4.18 -2.13 -3.25
C SER A 40 4.18 -2.17 -4.77
N CYS A 41 4.15 -3.37 -5.36
CA CYS A 41 4.20 -3.56 -6.81
C CYS A 41 2.97 -2.99 -7.55
N LYS A 42 1.81 -2.87 -6.92
CA LYS A 42 0.67 -2.14 -7.50
C LYS A 42 1.01 -0.68 -7.80
N HIS A 43 1.75 -0.01 -6.92
CA HIS A 43 2.23 1.36 -7.16
C HIS A 43 3.31 1.41 -8.23
N VAL A 44 4.20 0.41 -8.26
CA VAL A 44 5.21 0.26 -9.32
C VAL A 44 4.53 0.12 -10.67
N HIS A 45 3.57 -0.77 -10.82
CA HIS A 45 2.84 -0.96 -12.09
C HIS A 45 2.11 0.32 -12.54
N ALA A 46 1.50 1.06 -11.62
CA ALA A 46 0.88 2.35 -11.94
C ALA A 46 1.92 3.37 -12.44
N SER A 47 3.10 3.41 -11.84
CA SER A 47 4.22 4.25 -12.28
C SER A 47 4.70 3.85 -13.68
N LEU A 48 4.97 2.56 -13.89
CA LEU A 48 5.44 2.04 -15.18
C LEU A 48 4.44 2.31 -16.32
N ALA A 49 3.15 2.22 -16.05
CA ALA A 49 2.11 2.56 -17.04
C ALA A 49 2.14 4.05 -17.43
N LEU A 50 2.47 4.95 -16.51
CA LEU A 50 2.63 6.38 -16.81
C LEU A 50 3.92 6.66 -17.58
N LEU A 51 5.02 5.96 -17.28
CA LEU A 51 6.27 6.05 -18.03
C LEU A 51 6.06 5.58 -19.48
N ALA A 52 5.37 4.46 -19.68
CA ALA A 52 5.03 3.99 -21.03
C ALA A 52 4.19 5.01 -21.80
N GLN A 53 3.25 5.72 -21.16
CA GLN A 53 2.52 6.81 -21.78
C GLN A 53 3.43 8.00 -22.13
N ALA A 54 4.40 8.32 -21.26
CA ALA A 54 5.36 9.38 -21.50
C ALA A 54 6.22 9.11 -22.75
N ASP A 55 6.62 7.85 -22.96
CA ASP A 55 7.43 7.44 -24.11
C ASP A 55 6.67 7.51 -25.45
N HIS A 56 5.35 7.42 -25.40
CA HIS A 56 4.47 7.57 -26.56
C HIS A 56 3.96 9.00 -26.77
N ALA A 57 4.21 9.91 -25.83
CA ALA A 57 3.76 11.28 -25.92
C ALA A 57 4.60 12.05 -27.00
N THR A 58 3.89 12.71 -27.92
CA THR A 58 4.53 13.51 -28.96
C THR A 58 4.90 14.92 -28.49
N ASP A 59 4.23 15.41 -27.46
CA ASP A 59 4.52 16.69 -26.82
C ASP A 59 5.50 16.48 -25.65
N PRO A 60 6.69 17.09 -25.70
CA PRO A 60 7.68 16.96 -24.63
C PRO A 60 7.19 17.50 -23.28
N THR A 61 6.30 18.49 -23.26
CA THR A 61 5.73 19.02 -22.01
C THR A 61 4.79 18.00 -21.38
N GLU A 62 3.99 17.32 -22.18
CA GLU A 62 3.11 16.25 -21.68
C GLU A 62 3.93 15.04 -21.24
N ALA A 63 4.98 14.66 -21.98
CA ALA A 63 5.89 13.60 -21.55
C ALA A 63 6.53 13.90 -20.19
N ALA A 64 6.97 15.14 -19.96
CA ALA A 64 7.52 15.55 -18.66
C ALA A 64 6.49 15.44 -17.54
N LYS A 65 5.26 15.91 -17.75
CA LYS A 65 4.18 15.78 -16.74
C LYS A 65 3.86 14.32 -16.42
N LEU A 66 3.88 13.45 -17.42
CA LEU A 66 3.64 12.02 -17.20
C LEU A 66 4.76 11.38 -16.37
N ARG A 67 6.03 11.76 -16.60
CA ARG A 67 7.15 11.31 -15.77
C ARG A 67 7.05 11.81 -14.33
N ASP A 68 6.66 13.06 -14.13
CA ASP A 68 6.44 13.59 -12.77
C ASP A 68 5.33 12.81 -12.05
N ARG A 69 4.23 12.53 -12.75
CA ARG A 69 3.14 11.71 -12.20
C ARG A 69 3.57 10.27 -11.93
N ALA A 70 4.40 9.70 -12.79
CA ALA A 70 4.96 8.36 -12.58
C ALA A 70 5.80 8.30 -11.31
N TYR A 71 6.65 9.30 -11.09
CA TYR A 71 7.43 9.41 -9.86
C TYR A 71 6.54 9.52 -8.61
N LEU A 72 5.52 10.39 -8.66
CA LEU A 72 4.58 10.54 -7.54
C LEU A 72 3.79 9.25 -7.27
N ALA A 73 3.45 8.47 -8.31
CA ALA A 73 2.78 7.18 -8.16
C ALA A 73 3.70 6.12 -7.51
N LEU A 74 5.02 6.25 -7.68
CA LEU A 74 6.00 5.34 -7.11
C LEU A 74 6.24 5.57 -5.61
N LEU A 75 6.12 6.81 -5.12
CA LEU A 75 6.48 7.17 -3.74
C LEU A 75 5.81 6.29 -2.67
N PRO A 76 4.52 5.93 -2.75
CA PRO A 76 3.89 5.07 -1.75
C PRO A 76 4.46 3.64 -1.70
N ALA A 77 5.10 3.17 -2.79
CA ALA A 77 5.71 1.85 -2.85
C ALA A 77 6.89 1.71 -1.87
N ILE A 78 7.66 2.78 -1.67
CA ILE A 78 8.90 2.77 -0.89
C ILE A 78 8.70 2.27 0.55
N PRO A 79 7.84 2.87 1.37
CA PRO A 79 7.66 2.41 2.75
C PRO A 79 7.03 1.02 2.83
N ILE A 80 6.20 0.64 1.85
CA ILE A 80 5.56 -0.67 1.82
C ILE A 80 6.61 -1.76 1.52
N ALA A 81 7.50 -1.53 0.54
CA ALA A 81 8.60 -2.45 0.23
C ALA A 81 9.60 -2.57 1.40
N ALA A 82 9.89 -1.46 2.09
CA ALA A 82 10.73 -1.50 3.29
C ALA A 82 10.13 -2.37 4.40
N GLN A 83 8.81 -2.32 4.58
CA GLN A 83 8.12 -3.22 5.52
C GLN A 83 8.18 -4.69 5.05
N ALA A 84 8.00 -4.96 3.76
CA ALA A 84 8.14 -6.31 3.23
C ALA A 84 9.53 -6.87 3.49
N ALA A 85 10.58 -6.10 3.21
CA ALA A 85 11.98 -6.47 3.43
C ALA A 85 12.31 -6.68 4.92
N TYR A 86 11.69 -5.89 5.81
CA TYR A 86 11.84 -6.08 7.25
C TYR A 86 11.29 -7.43 7.73
N HIS A 87 10.21 -7.89 7.14
CA HIS A 87 9.59 -9.18 7.50
C HIS A 87 10.23 -10.36 6.79
N ASP A 88 10.77 -10.15 5.58
CA ASP A 88 11.43 -11.21 4.80
C ASP A 88 12.49 -10.60 3.88
N ILE A 89 13.75 -11.02 4.10
CA ILE A 89 14.94 -10.52 3.37
C ILE A 89 14.87 -10.74 1.86
N GLN A 90 14.05 -11.67 1.38
CA GLN A 90 13.86 -11.86 -0.06
C GLN A 90 13.38 -10.60 -0.79
N TRP A 91 12.74 -9.65 -0.08
CA TRP A 91 12.24 -8.38 -0.62
C TRP A 91 13.21 -7.21 -0.49
N GLU A 92 14.44 -7.46 -0.02
CA GLU A 92 15.46 -6.42 0.14
C GLU A 92 15.81 -5.77 -1.20
N ALA A 93 15.89 -6.56 -2.29
CA ALA A 93 16.19 -6.05 -3.63
C ALA A 93 15.13 -5.03 -4.07
N LEU A 94 13.82 -5.35 -3.94
CA LEU A 94 12.72 -4.45 -4.25
C LEU A 94 12.81 -3.16 -3.42
N SER A 95 13.04 -3.28 -2.12
CA SER A 95 13.17 -2.13 -1.22
C SER A 95 14.34 -1.23 -1.60
N THR A 96 15.49 -1.82 -1.91
CA THR A 96 16.70 -1.10 -2.30
C THR A 96 16.49 -0.39 -3.64
N THR A 97 15.97 -1.07 -4.65
CA THR A 97 15.69 -0.50 -5.97
C THR A 97 14.75 0.69 -5.87
N LEU A 98 13.69 0.58 -5.07
CA LEU A 98 12.75 1.68 -4.84
C LEU A 98 13.38 2.86 -4.09
N SER A 99 14.24 2.61 -3.11
CA SER A 99 14.91 3.68 -2.36
C SER A 99 15.89 4.48 -3.22
N GLU A 100 16.46 3.86 -4.25
CA GLU A 100 17.38 4.48 -5.20
C GLU A 100 16.68 5.07 -6.45
N ALA A 101 15.35 4.96 -6.55
CA ALA A 101 14.59 5.35 -7.75
C ALA A 101 14.81 6.80 -8.20
N SER A 102 15.10 7.73 -7.27
CA SER A 102 15.40 9.13 -7.61
C SER A 102 16.81 9.35 -8.15
N ARG A 103 17.71 8.36 -8.05
CA ARG A 103 19.12 8.47 -8.39
C ARG A 103 19.49 7.62 -9.60
N VAL A 104 18.71 6.59 -9.87
CA VAL A 104 18.97 5.63 -10.96
C VAL A 104 18.28 6.13 -12.23
N PRO A 105 18.98 6.16 -13.38
CA PRO A 105 18.38 6.51 -14.66
C PRO A 105 17.20 5.57 -15.02
N GLU A 106 16.13 6.13 -15.59
CA GLU A 106 14.92 5.40 -15.97
C GLU A 106 15.19 4.11 -16.78
N PRO A 107 16.10 4.08 -17.79
CA PRO A 107 16.39 2.86 -18.56
C PRO A 107 16.96 1.70 -17.74
N VAL A 108 17.54 1.99 -16.58
CA VAL A 108 18.05 0.98 -15.64
C VAL A 108 17.02 0.62 -14.60
N LEU A 109 16.29 1.62 -14.10
CA LEU A 109 15.28 1.47 -13.06
C LEU A 109 14.08 0.62 -13.52
N VAL A 110 13.56 0.90 -14.72
CA VAL A 110 12.35 0.24 -15.24
C VAL A 110 12.50 -1.28 -15.31
N PRO A 111 13.52 -1.85 -15.96
CA PRO A 111 13.67 -3.32 -16.02
C PRO A 111 13.93 -3.94 -14.65
N ALA A 112 14.62 -3.25 -13.74
CA ALA A 112 14.84 -3.74 -12.38
C ALA A 112 13.51 -3.87 -11.64
N LEU A 113 12.68 -2.81 -11.62
CA LEU A 113 11.37 -2.83 -11.00
C LEU A 113 10.43 -3.87 -11.61
N GLN A 114 10.47 -4.06 -12.93
CA GLN A 114 9.68 -5.10 -13.59
C GLN A 114 10.06 -6.49 -13.10
N THR A 115 11.35 -6.78 -12.99
CA THR A 115 11.86 -8.08 -12.54
C THR A 115 11.49 -8.36 -11.08
N GLU A 116 11.66 -7.36 -10.20
CA GLU A 116 11.32 -7.47 -8.78
C GLU A 116 9.81 -7.69 -8.58
N CYS A 117 8.99 -6.96 -9.30
CA CYS A 117 7.54 -7.11 -9.19
C CYS A 117 7.03 -8.40 -9.83
N GLN A 118 7.67 -8.92 -10.87
CA GLN A 118 7.37 -10.25 -11.37
C GLN A 118 7.56 -11.33 -10.30
N SER A 119 8.61 -11.21 -9.49
CA SER A 119 8.85 -12.11 -8.37
C SER A 119 7.76 -12.01 -7.29
N ALA A 120 7.30 -10.79 -6.98
CA ALA A 120 6.21 -10.56 -6.04
C ALA A 120 4.87 -11.13 -6.55
N ASP A 121 4.53 -10.89 -7.82
CA ASP A 121 3.29 -11.37 -8.43
C ASP A 121 3.26 -12.91 -8.50
N ASN A 122 4.39 -13.55 -8.77
CA ASN A 122 4.51 -15.02 -8.83
C ASN A 122 4.49 -15.67 -7.45
N SER A 123 4.83 -14.97 -6.37
CA SER A 123 4.89 -15.53 -5.01
C SER A 123 3.51 -15.99 -4.51
N VAL A 124 2.42 -15.40 -5.01
CA VAL A 124 1.04 -15.80 -4.67
C VAL A 124 0.69 -17.18 -5.19
N PHE A 125 1.17 -17.52 -6.37
CA PHE A 125 0.87 -18.82 -6.99
C PHE A 125 1.61 -19.97 -6.32
N ASN A 126 2.67 -19.69 -5.56
CA ASN A 126 3.48 -20.67 -4.84
C ASN A 126 3.07 -20.88 -3.38
N GLN A 127 2.13 -20.08 -2.85
CA GLN A 127 1.54 -20.35 -1.54
C GLN A 127 0.54 -21.48 -1.71
N ALA A 128 1.03 -22.71 -1.54
CA ALA A 128 0.15 -23.88 -1.47
C ALA A 128 -0.90 -23.65 -0.36
N PRO A 129 -2.19 -23.97 -0.59
CA PRO A 129 -3.17 -23.89 0.46
C PRO A 129 -2.71 -24.75 1.65
N PRO A 130 -2.92 -24.28 2.89
CA PRO A 130 -2.53 -25.06 4.06
C PRO A 130 -3.18 -26.44 3.95
N PRO A 131 -2.47 -27.52 4.33
CA PRO A 131 -3.01 -28.85 4.27
C PRO A 131 -4.32 -28.85 5.04
N SER A 132 -5.42 -29.14 4.36
CA SER A 132 -6.72 -29.31 4.98
C SER A 132 -6.55 -30.37 6.06
N SER A 133 -6.69 -29.98 7.32
CA SER A 133 -6.68 -30.91 8.43
C SER A 133 -7.81 -31.91 8.18
N ALA A 134 -7.46 -33.07 7.61
CA ALA A 134 -8.37 -34.16 7.48
C ALA A 134 -8.78 -34.57 8.91
N THR A 135 -9.95 -34.12 9.33
CA THR A 135 -10.57 -34.58 10.56
C THR A 135 -10.88 -36.06 10.34
N GLY A 136 -9.96 -36.91 10.83
CA GLY A 136 -10.20 -38.35 10.92
C GLY A 136 -11.30 -38.57 11.93
N THR A 137 -12.35 -39.24 11.49
CA THR A 137 -13.37 -39.93 12.28
C THR A 137 -12.78 -41.06 13.08
#